data_af40703308a92f9c2eeb4edfb661d823
#
_entry.id   af40703308a92f9c2eeb4edfb661d823
#
_cell.length_a   1.000
_cell.length_b   1.000
_cell.length_c   1.000
_cell.angle_alpha   90.00
_cell.angle_beta   90.00
_cell.angle_gamma   90.00
#
_symmetry.space_group_name_H-M   'P 1'
#
loop_
_entity.id
_entity.type
_entity.pdbx_description
1 polymer ?
#
loop_
_entity_poly.entity_id
_entity_poly.type
_entity_poly.pdbx_seq_one_letter_code
_entity_poly.pdbx_strand_id
1 'polypeptide(L)' 'MDQQNNVKKVGEAKMLSKAELARLAGISPLTLQRIEMGKDCRMVTKRKILLALGLSIEQRHTLFKQ' A
#
# COMPACT_ATOMS: atom_id res chain seq x y z
N MET A 1 7.43 -16.79 -3.11
CA MET A 1 7.99 -15.86 -2.15
C MET A 1 6.91 -14.97 -1.59
N ASP A 2 6.88 -14.85 -0.31
CA ASP A 2 5.81 -14.15 0.34
C ASP A 2 6.00 -12.66 0.32
N GLN A 3 4.89 -11.96 0.19
CA GLN A 3 4.89 -10.54 0.33
C GLN A 3 5.08 -10.18 1.80
N GLN A 4 5.74 -9.07 2.04
CA GLN A 4 5.98 -8.62 3.39
C GLN A 4 4.92 -7.66 3.90
N ASN A 5 3.88 -7.45 3.10
CA ASN A 5 2.76 -6.62 3.49
C ASN A 5 1.53 -7.04 2.71
N ASN A 6 0.40 -6.44 3.05
CA ASN A 6 -0.88 -6.80 2.46
C ASN A 6 -1.41 -5.74 1.51
N VAL A 7 -0.52 -4.85 1.04
CA VAL A 7 -0.96 -3.75 0.18
C VAL A 7 -1.65 -4.27 -1.07
N LYS A 8 -1.05 -5.23 -1.75
CA LYS A 8 -1.63 -5.78 -2.96
C LYS A 8 -2.96 -6.47 -2.68
N LYS A 9 -3.02 -7.26 -1.62
CA LYS A 9 -4.24 -7.97 -1.27
C LYS A 9 -5.39 -7.02 -0.97
N VAL A 10 -5.13 -6.01 -0.19
CA VAL A 10 -6.19 -5.07 0.18
C VAL A 10 -6.62 -4.27 -1.03
N GLY A 11 -5.66 -3.86 -1.88
CA GLY A 11 -6.01 -3.15 -3.10
C GLY A 11 -6.90 -3.99 -4.00
N GLU A 12 -6.57 -5.26 -4.17
CA GLU A 12 -7.36 -6.17 -4.99
C GLU A 12 -8.74 -6.40 -4.38
N ALA A 13 -8.81 -6.52 -3.07
CA ALA A 13 -10.08 -6.70 -2.39
C ALA A 13 -11.01 -5.50 -2.60
N LYS A 14 -10.44 -4.34 -2.82
CA LYS A 14 -11.21 -3.12 -3.09
C LYS A 14 -11.36 -2.87 -4.59
N MET A 15 -10.94 -3.82 -5.41
CA MET A 15 -11.05 -3.74 -6.87
C MET A 15 -10.31 -2.54 -7.45
N LEU A 16 -9.18 -2.20 -6.84
CA LEU A 16 -8.33 -1.13 -7.32
C LEU A 16 -7.18 -1.71 -8.12
N SER A 17 -6.95 -1.14 -9.30
CA SER A 17 -5.76 -1.49 -10.07
C SER A 17 -4.54 -0.84 -9.40
N LYS A 18 -3.36 -1.34 -9.76
CA LYS A 18 -2.13 -0.75 -9.25
C LYS A 18 -2.03 0.73 -9.61
N ALA A 19 -2.39 1.06 -10.86
CA ALA A 19 -2.34 2.45 -11.31
C ALA A 19 -3.32 3.32 -10.53
N GLU A 20 -4.51 2.80 -10.27
CA GLU A 20 -5.49 3.55 -9.50
C GLU A 20 -5.03 3.79 -8.08
N LEU A 21 -4.51 2.75 -7.45
CA LEU A 21 -4.04 2.89 -6.07
C LEU A 21 -2.88 3.87 -5.98
N ALA A 22 -1.94 3.77 -6.92
CA ALA A 22 -0.81 4.70 -6.93
C ALA A 22 -1.28 6.14 -7.07
N ARG A 23 -2.26 6.37 -7.96
CA ARG A 23 -2.79 7.71 -8.16
C ARG A 23 -3.49 8.23 -6.90
N LEU A 24 -4.29 7.39 -6.27
CA LEU A 24 -4.98 7.78 -5.05
C LEU A 24 -4.00 8.08 -3.93
N ALA A 25 -2.93 7.32 -3.86
CA ALA A 25 -1.92 7.53 -2.83
C ALA A 25 -0.94 8.64 -3.17
N GLY A 26 -0.98 9.15 -4.41
CA GLY A 26 -0.06 10.21 -4.81
C GLY A 26 1.37 9.75 -4.98
N ILE A 27 1.57 8.50 -5.38
CA ILE A 27 2.90 7.94 -5.62
C ILE A 27 2.94 7.34 -7.01
N SER A 28 4.16 7.08 -7.50
CA SER A 28 4.30 6.48 -8.82
C SER A 28 3.95 4.98 -8.76
N PRO A 29 3.48 4.42 -9.88
CA PRO A 29 3.22 2.97 -9.91
C PRO A 29 4.47 2.15 -9.62
N LEU A 30 5.63 2.62 -10.03
CA LEU A 30 6.88 1.90 -9.75
C LEU A 30 7.16 1.87 -8.25
N THR A 31 6.94 2.99 -7.58
CA THR A 31 7.10 3.05 -6.13
C THR A 31 6.15 2.07 -5.44
N LEU A 32 4.89 2.05 -5.89
CA LEU A 32 3.92 1.13 -5.32
C LEU A 32 4.32 -0.32 -5.55
N GLN A 33 4.81 -0.63 -6.74
CA GLN A 33 5.24 -1.99 -7.05
C GLN A 33 6.36 -2.43 -6.13
N ARG A 34 7.33 -1.57 -5.87
CA ARG A 34 8.42 -1.89 -4.97
C ARG A 34 7.91 -2.18 -3.57
N ILE A 35 6.96 -1.37 -3.11
CA ILE A 35 6.37 -1.57 -1.79
C ILE A 35 5.64 -2.90 -1.72
N GLU A 36 4.90 -3.24 -2.76
CA GLU A 36 4.18 -4.51 -2.80
C GLU A 36 5.13 -5.70 -2.79
N MET A 37 6.35 -5.50 -3.25
CA MET A 37 7.38 -6.54 -3.24
C MET A 37 8.09 -6.64 -1.90
N GLY A 38 7.70 -5.83 -0.93
CA GLY A 38 8.29 -5.89 0.40
C GLY A 38 9.39 -4.88 0.66
N LYS A 39 9.64 -3.98 -0.27
CA LYS A 39 10.62 -2.92 -0.05
C LYS A 39 10.08 -1.94 0.97
N ASP A 40 10.98 -1.45 1.81
CA ASP A 40 10.60 -0.49 2.82
C ASP A 40 10.27 0.86 2.20
N CYS A 41 9.51 1.65 2.94
CA CYS A 41 9.16 2.98 2.50
C CYS A 41 9.01 3.89 3.71
N ARG A 42 8.97 5.19 3.45
CA ARG A 42 8.88 6.17 4.51
C ARG A 42 7.50 6.15 5.15
N MET A 43 7.42 6.63 6.39
CA MET A 43 6.15 6.69 7.11
C MET A 43 5.13 7.52 6.36
N VAL A 44 5.56 8.61 5.74
CA VAL A 44 4.66 9.45 4.95
C VAL A 44 4.02 8.65 3.83
N THR A 45 4.82 7.84 3.16
CA THR A 45 4.32 7.00 2.08
C THR A 45 3.34 5.96 2.59
N LYS A 46 3.67 5.34 3.73
CA LYS A 46 2.77 4.36 4.33
C LYS A 46 1.42 4.99 4.66
N ARG A 47 1.44 6.21 5.21
CA ARG A 47 0.21 6.91 5.52
C ARG A 47 -0.62 7.18 4.28
N LYS A 48 0.05 7.61 3.21
CA LYS A 48 -0.66 7.89 1.96
C LYS A 48 -1.36 6.64 1.44
N ILE A 49 -0.70 5.51 1.51
CA ILE A 49 -1.28 4.26 1.05
C ILE A 49 -2.46 3.86 1.94
N LEU A 50 -2.30 3.97 3.25
CA LEU A 50 -3.39 3.65 4.17
C LEU A 50 -4.63 4.48 3.85
N LEU A 51 -4.45 5.78 3.70
CA LEU A 51 -5.58 6.66 3.43
C LEU A 51 -6.20 6.36 2.07
N ALA A 52 -5.38 6.05 1.09
CA ALA A 52 -5.89 5.70 -0.24
C ALA A 52 -6.75 4.45 -0.20
N LEU A 53 -6.45 3.53 0.71
CA LEU A 53 -7.21 2.31 0.87
C LEU A 53 -8.38 2.46 1.82
N GLY A 54 -8.60 3.65 2.36
CA GLY A 54 -9.69 3.88 3.29
C GLY A 54 -9.44 3.32 4.67
N LEU A 55 -8.20 3.09 5.03
CA LEU A 55 -7.83 2.55 6.33
C LEU A 55 -7.38 3.67 7.26
N SER A 56 -7.58 3.46 8.55
CA SER A 56 -7.08 4.41 9.53
C SER A 56 -5.61 4.13 9.81
N ILE A 57 -4.95 5.12 10.42
CA ILE A 57 -3.55 4.96 10.81
C ILE A 57 -3.40 3.81 11.80
N GLU A 58 -4.41 3.59 12.61
CA GLU A 58 -4.37 2.52 13.60
C GLU A 58 -4.36 1.14 12.96
N GLN A 59 -4.76 1.05 11.70
CA GLN A 59 -4.78 -0.22 10.97
C GLN A 59 -3.50 -0.48 10.21
N ARG A 60 -2.46 0.29 10.48
CA ARG A 60 -1.21 0.15 9.74
C ARG A 60 -0.62 -1.25 9.88
N HIS A 61 -0.82 -1.90 11.01
CA HIS A 61 -0.28 -3.24 11.21
C HIS A 61 -1.02 -4.28 10.40
N THR A 62 -2.24 -4.00 10.02
CA THR A 62 -2.99 -4.87 9.13
C THR A 62 -2.37 -4.86 7.75
N LEU A 63 -1.91 -3.70 7.31
CA LEU A 63 -1.37 -3.53 5.97
C LEU A 63 0.13 -3.81 5.92
N PHE A 64 0.87 -3.27 6.86
CA PHE A 64 2.33 -3.41 6.92
C PHE A 64 2.72 -4.23 8.14
N LYS A 65 3.44 -5.31 7.91
CA LYS A 65 3.93 -6.13 8.99
C LYS A 65 5.21 -5.50 9.54
N GLN A 66 5.06 -4.84 10.63
CA GLN A 66 6.20 -4.20 11.27
C GLN A 66 6.26 -4.59 12.73
#